data_19295c1a6882359aac88e2a68ad2a62f
#
_entry.id   19295c1a6882359aac88e2a68ad2a62f
#
_cell.length_a   1.000
_cell.length_b   1.000
_cell.length_c   1.000
_cell.angle_alpha   90.00
_cell.angle_beta   90.00
_cell.angle_gamma   90.00
#
_symmetry.space_group_name_H-M   'P 1'
#
loop_
_entity.id
_entity.type
_entity.pdbx_description
1 polymer ?
#
loop_
_entity_poly.entity_id
_entity_poly.type
_entity_poly.pdbx_seq_one_letter_code
_entity_poly.pdbx_strand_id
1 'polypeptide(L)'
;MSFEAVNLYEKSYKNFEHWRSEFCGEVEQQTKDEPSLLMGYSMGGRLAMDACVNRPDLWSGVITVGAHPGLISHDERDKQLKKDLEWSRRFRTEDIHELLKEWDRLPVFCGRSNCSSREITELDSEKISHFFDVFSKARQGNLSSLLKNHTLSPLLYISGCDDLKYTKIGQDLAASCRQIRHEIIPNAGHRVPWENQDAFISEVSVFIDSVLNK
;
A
#
# COMPACT_ATOMS: atom_id res chain seq x y z
N MET A 1 -16.33 15.58 4.89
CA MET A 1 -15.23 14.62 5.15
C MET A 1 -13.93 15.35 4.85
N SER A 2 -12.98 15.38 5.78
CA SER A 2 -11.63 15.91 5.57
C SER A 2 -10.69 14.77 5.19
N PHE A 3 -9.74 15.03 4.30
CA PHE A 3 -8.69 14.09 3.93
C PHE A 3 -7.35 14.66 4.37
N GLU A 4 -6.52 13.81 4.96
CA GLU A 4 -5.15 14.13 5.30
C GLU A 4 -4.20 13.20 4.56
N ALA A 5 -3.24 13.77 3.84
CA ALA A 5 -2.20 13.01 3.16
C ALA A 5 -1.03 12.78 4.12
N VAL A 6 -0.73 11.51 4.41
CA VAL A 6 0.38 11.15 5.28
C VAL A 6 1.68 11.19 4.49
N ASN A 7 2.57 12.09 4.84
CA ASN A 7 3.89 12.18 4.25
C ASN A 7 4.88 11.25 4.98
N LEU A 8 5.09 10.06 4.44
CA LEU A 8 6.01 9.08 5.02
C LEU A 8 7.49 9.56 5.06
N TYR A 9 7.84 10.61 4.29
CA TYR A 9 9.20 11.16 4.23
C TYR A 9 9.53 12.14 5.36
N GLU A 10 8.56 12.53 6.18
CA GLU A 10 8.80 13.46 7.30
C GLU A 10 9.54 12.81 8.47
N LYS A 11 9.39 11.49 8.62
CA LYS A 11 9.95 10.75 9.74
C LYS A 11 10.87 9.61 9.27
N SER A 12 11.79 9.23 10.13
CA SER A 12 12.64 8.06 9.93
C SER A 12 12.13 6.90 10.77
N TYR A 13 11.70 5.83 10.10
CA TYR A 13 11.19 4.63 10.75
C TYR A 13 12.27 3.54 10.80
N LYS A 14 12.26 2.72 11.85
CA LYS A 14 13.21 1.61 12.02
C LYS A 14 12.73 0.32 11.38
N ASN A 15 11.42 0.09 11.38
CA ASN A 15 10.74 -1.10 10.85
C ASN A 15 9.22 -0.85 10.79
N PHE A 16 8.46 -1.84 10.32
CA PHE A 16 7.00 -1.80 10.27
C PHE A 16 6.33 -1.53 11.62
N GLU A 17 6.83 -2.15 12.69
CA GLU A 17 6.28 -2.00 14.04
C GLU A 17 6.46 -0.57 14.57
N HIS A 18 7.66 0.00 14.38
CA HIS A 18 7.92 1.39 14.77
C HIS A 18 7.03 2.36 13.99
N TRP A 19 6.91 2.16 12.67
CA TRP A 19 5.97 2.95 11.87
C TRP A 19 4.53 2.85 12.39
N ARG A 20 4.06 1.63 12.61
CA ARG A 20 2.69 1.40 13.09
C ARG A 20 2.44 2.07 14.44
N SER A 21 3.38 1.93 15.37
CA SER A 21 3.26 2.54 16.70
C SER A 21 3.15 4.06 16.64
N GLU A 22 4.02 4.69 15.87
CA GLU A 22 4.01 6.14 15.65
C GLU A 22 2.71 6.60 14.95
N PHE A 23 2.43 6.02 13.79
CA PHE A 23 1.30 6.41 12.96
C PHE A 23 -0.05 6.19 13.66
N CYS A 24 -0.28 5.00 14.21
CA CYS A 24 -1.52 4.69 14.89
C CYS A 24 -1.70 5.53 16.17
N GLY A 25 -0.60 5.82 16.89
CA GLY A 25 -0.64 6.69 18.06
C GLY A 25 -1.01 8.14 17.70
N GLU A 26 -0.56 8.65 16.57
CA GLU A 26 -0.94 9.98 16.08
C GLU A 26 -2.40 10.04 15.65
N VAL A 27 -2.87 9.03 14.91
CA VAL A 27 -4.28 8.93 14.51
C VAL A 27 -5.18 8.90 15.74
N GLU A 28 -4.87 8.06 16.73
CA GLU A 28 -5.64 7.96 17.98
C GLU A 28 -5.75 9.30 18.70
N GLN A 29 -4.64 10.05 18.79
CA GLN A 29 -4.64 11.39 19.40
C GLN A 29 -5.44 12.43 18.62
N GLN A 30 -5.37 12.38 17.27
CA GLN A 30 -6.07 13.34 16.40
C GLN A 30 -7.56 13.09 16.33
N THR A 31 -7.98 11.84 16.34
CA THR A 31 -9.37 11.44 16.13
C THR A 31 -10.17 11.33 17.42
N LYS A 32 -9.52 11.46 18.59
CA LYS A 32 -10.17 11.38 19.92
C LYS A 32 -11.04 10.12 20.06
N ASP A 33 -10.49 8.99 19.69
CA ASP A 33 -11.13 7.67 19.72
C ASP A 33 -12.26 7.46 18.68
N GLU A 34 -12.51 8.40 17.77
CA GLU A 34 -13.43 8.17 16.66
C GLU A 34 -12.73 7.39 15.53
N PRO A 35 -13.27 6.23 15.10
CA PRO A 35 -12.65 5.43 14.05
C PRO A 35 -12.58 6.19 12.70
N SER A 36 -11.44 6.15 12.06
CA SER A 36 -11.15 6.82 10.81
C SER A 36 -11.15 5.89 9.59
N LEU A 37 -11.14 6.46 8.40
CA LEU A 37 -10.90 5.73 7.16
C LEU A 37 -9.41 5.81 6.80
N LEU A 38 -8.81 4.66 6.46
CA LEU A 38 -7.42 4.58 6.03
C LEU A 38 -7.34 4.12 4.59
N MET A 39 -6.58 4.84 3.75
CA MET A 39 -6.30 4.42 2.38
C MET A 39 -4.81 4.37 2.11
N GLY A 40 -4.37 3.31 1.42
CA GLY A 40 -2.99 3.17 1.00
C GLY A 40 -2.82 2.52 -0.37
N TYR A 41 -1.85 3.03 -1.15
CA TYR A 41 -1.48 2.48 -2.45
C TYR A 41 -0.13 1.78 -2.38
N SER A 42 -0.02 0.60 -2.99
CA SER A 42 1.21 -0.19 -3.14
C SER A 42 1.95 -0.37 -1.80
N MET A 43 3.06 0.31 -1.55
CA MET A 43 3.76 0.30 -0.26
C MET A 43 2.86 0.86 0.85
N GLY A 44 2.20 1.99 0.63
CA GLY A 44 1.23 2.55 1.56
C GLY A 44 0.06 1.59 1.85
N GLY A 45 -0.37 0.82 0.85
CA GLY A 45 -1.39 -0.22 1.04
C GLY A 45 -0.90 -1.39 1.90
N ARG A 46 0.38 -1.74 1.85
CA ARG A 46 0.98 -2.74 2.75
C ARG A 46 1.01 -2.25 4.20
N LEU A 47 1.33 -0.97 4.39
CA LEU A 47 1.28 -0.31 5.68
C LEU A 47 -0.16 -0.22 6.21
N ALA A 48 -1.11 0.12 5.36
CA ALA A 48 -2.53 0.16 5.72
C ALA A 48 -3.06 -1.22 6.13
N MET A 49 -2.67 -2.30 5.43
CA MET A 49 -3.00 -3.67 5.86
C MET A 49 -2.39 -4.01 7.22
N ASP A 50 -1.15 -3.61 7.48
CA ASP A 50 -0.49 -3.85 8.76
C ASP A 50 -1.20 -3.11 9.90
N ALA A 51 -1.56 -1.85 9.68
CA ALA A 51 -2.35 -1.07 10.64
C ALA A 51 -3.75 -1.67 10.87
N CYS A 52 -4.42 -2.12 9.78
CA CYS A 52 -5.74 -2.73 9.84
C CYS A 52 -5.79 -3.96 10.75
N VAL A 53 -4.82 -4.87 10.63
CA VAL A 53 -4.84 -6.13 11.40
C VAL A 53 -4.30 -5.98 12.82
N ASN A 54 -3.48 -4.98 13.09
CA ASN A 54 -2.85 -4.78 14.40
C ASN A 54 -3.53 -3.73 15.28
N ARG A 55 -4.25 -2.78 14.68
CA ARG A 55 -5.05 -1.74 15.36
C ARG A 55 -6.41 -1.55 14.67
N PRO A 56 -7.22 -2.63 14.62
CA PRO A 56 -8.52 -2.59 13.95
C PRO A 56 -9.51 -1.64 14.61
N ASP A 57 -9.29 -1.30 15.86
CA ASP A 57 -10.07 -0.37 16.66
C ASP A 57 -10.08 1.07 16.10
N LEU A 58 -9.04 1.45 15.37
CA LEU A 58 -8.90 2.81 14.82
C LEU A 58 -9.62 3.04 13.49
N TRP A 59 -10.13 1.98 12.84
CA TRP A 59 -10.58 2.10 11.46
C TRP A 59 -12.06 1.74 11.28
N SER A 60 -12.85 2.70 10.79
CA SER A 60 -14.21 2.43 10.26
C SER A 60 -14.16 1.59 8.99
N GLY A 61 -13.10 1.71 8.21
CA GLY A 61 -12.83 0.95 7.01
C GLY A 61 -11.42 1.22 6.48
N VAL A 62 -10.88 0.26 5.74
CA VAL A 62 -9.54 0.37 5.15
C VAL A 62 -9.61 0.10 3.65
N ILE A 63 -8.93 0.92 2.85
CA ILE A 63 -8.84 0.78 1.39
C ILE A 63 -7.38 0.52 1.03
N THR A 64 -7.12 -0.55 0.32
CA THR A 64 -5.78 -0.91 -0.15
C THR A 64 -5.75 -1.10 -1.65
N VAL A 65 -4.80 -0.46 -2.33
CA VAL A 65 -4.68 -0.51 -3.78
C VAL A 65 -3.37 -1.17 -4.17
N GLY A 66 -3.42 -2.28 -4.90
CA GLY A 66 -2.24 -2.98 -5.41
C GLY A 66 -1.25 -3.40 -4.30
N ALA A 67 -1.74 -3.84 -3.15
CA ALA A 67 -0.93 -4.12 -1.97
C ALA A 67 -0.69 -5.63 -1.74
N HIS A 68 0.50 -6.00 -1.31
CA HIS A 68 0.87 -7.39 -1.04
C HIS A 68 0.75 -7.72 0.45
N PRO A 69 0.08 -8.81 0.86
CA PRO A 69 -0.12 -9.15 2.27
C PRO A 69 1.14 -9.70 2.97
N GLY A 70 2.28 -9.73 2.29
CA GLY A 70 3.54 -10.28 2.78
C GLY A 70 3.93 -11.58 2.08
N LEU A 71 5.23 -11.88 2.08
CA LEU A 71 5.78 -13.10 1.46
C LEU A 71 5.76 -14.26 2.44
N ILE A 72 5.43 -15.46 1.97
CA ILE A 72 5.37 -16.68 2.79
C ILE A 72 6.71 -17.41 2.77
N SER A 73 7.27 -17.63 1.57
CA SER A 73 8.48 -18.41 1.37
C SER A 73 9.74 -17.67 1.81
N HIS A 74 10.65 -18.34 2.51
CA HIS A 74 11.98 -17.81 2.84
C HIS A 74 12.79 -17.47 1.59
N ASP A 75 12.74 -18.33 0.57
CA ASP A 75 13.45 -18.09 -0.69
C ASP A 75 12.93 -16.84 -1.42
N GLU A 76 11.62 -16.60 -1.39
CA GLU A 76 11.04 -15.38 -1.97
C GLU A 76 11.45 -14.14 -1.16
N ARG A 77 11.51 -14.24 0.17
CA ARG A 77 11.98 -13.16 1.04
C ARG A 77 13.43 -12.82 0.76
N ASP A 78 14.31 -13.82 0.66
CA ASP A 78 15.73 -13.61 0.39
C ASP A 78 15.97 -12.97 -0.99
N LYS A 79 15.27 -13.46 -2.02
CA LYS A 79 15.32 -12.88 -3.36
C LYS A 79 14.81 -11.42 -3.39
N GLN A 80 13.70 -11.17 -2.70
CA GLN A 80 13.12 -9.83 -2.62
C GLN A 80 14.04 -8.89 -1.85
N LEU A 81 14.62 -9.34 -0.72
CA LEU A 81 15.52 -8.52 0.08
C LEU A 81 16.76 -8.12 -0.70
N LYS A 82 17.38 -9.06 -1.42
CA LYS A 82 18.53 -8.74 -2.29
C LYS A 82 18.18 -7.70 -3.35
N LYS A 83 17.00 -7.81 -3.97
CA LYS A 83 16.52 -6.86 -4.97
C LYS A 83 16.28 -5.48 -4.35
N ASP A 84 15.65 -5.41 -3.19
CA ASP A 84 15.32 -4.14 -2.53
C ASP A 84 16.58 -3.44 -2.01
N LEU A 85 17.56 -4.19 -1.47
CA LEU A 85 18.87 -3.65 -1.07
C LEU A 85 19.67 -3.12 -2.26
N GLU A 86 19.57 -3.76 -3.42
CA GLU A 86 20.22 -3.25 -4.63
C GLU A 86 19.57 -1.94 -5.10
N TRP A 87 18.23 -1.82 -5.08
CA TRP A 87 17.56 -0.55 -5.34
C TRP A 87 17.96 0.52 -4.32
N SER A 88 18.02 0.16 -3.03
CA SER A 88 18.48 1.04 -1.96
C SER A 88 19.89 1.59 -2.24
N ARG A 89 20.84 0.71 -2.58
CA ARG A 89 22.21 1.10 -2.95
C ARG A 89 22.22 2.03 -4.16
N ARG A 90 21.49 1.69 -5.20
CA ARG A 90 21.45 2.45 -6.45
C ARG A 90 20.89 3.86 -6.23
N PHE A 91 19.83 4.02 -5.44
CA PHE A 91 19.30 5.36 -5.11
C PHE A 91 20.30 6.22 -4.35
N ARG A 92 21.26 5.65 -3.61
CA ARG A 92 22.35 6.41 -2.95
C ARG A 92 23.48 6.81 -3.89
N THR A 93 23.67 6.10 -4.99
CA THR A 93 24.92 6.22 -5.78
C THR A 93 24.71 6.57 -7.24
N GLU A 94 23.52 6.47 -7.77
CA GLU A 94 23.21 6.66 -9.18
C GLU A 94 22.29 7.89 -9.39
N ASP A 95 22.20 8.36 -10.62
CA ASP A 95 21.33 9.48 -10.97
C ASP A 95 19.84 9.10 -10.81
N ILE A 96 19.12 9.90 -10.03
CA ILE A 96 17.72 9.64 -9.71
C ILE A 96 16.81 9.68 -10.95
N HIS A 97 17.11 10.53 -11.94
CA HIS A 97 16.29 10.64 -13.14
C HIS A 97 16.37 9.37 -13.99
N GLU A 98 17.56 8.78 -14.11
CA GLU A 98 17.74 7.53 -14.84
C GLU A 98 17.12 6.35 -14.09
N LEU A 99 17.27 6.31 -12.77
CA LEU A 99 16.64 5.30 -11.92
C LEU A 99 15.11 5.32 -12.01
N LEU A 100 14.50 6.48 -12.03
CA LEU A 100 13.04 6.61 -12.15
C LEU A 100 12.54 6.17 -13.53
N LYS A 101 13.31 6.41 -14.60
CA LYS A 101 12.99 5.87 -15.94
C LYS A 101 13.03 4.34 -15.96
N GLU A 102 14.02 3.75 -15.29
CA GLU A 102 14.12 2.29 -15.15
C GLU A 102 13.00 1.74 -14.27
N TRP A 103 12.72 2.42 -13.16
CA TRP A 103 11.61 2.07 -12.26
C TRP A 103 10.28 1.99 -13.01
N ASP A 104 9.99 2.97 -13.86
CA ASP A 104 8.73 3.00 -14.62
C ASP A 104 8.60 1.87 -15.65
N ARG A 105 9.69 1.21 -15.99
CA ARG A 105 9.71 0.04 -16.89
C ARG A 105 9.61 -1.30 -16.16
N LEU A 106 9.52 -1.28 -14.82
CA LEU A 106 9.40 -2.53 -14.06
C LEU A 106 8.14 -3.30 -14.46
N PRO A 107 8.20 -4.65 -14.47
CA PRO A 107 7.08 -5.50 -14.88
C PRO A 107 5.80 -5.26 -14.06
N VAL A 108 5.91 -4.77 -12.84
CA VAL A 108 4.74 -4.43 -12.00
C VAL A 108 3.83 -3.38 -12.63
N PHE A 109 4.37 -2.53 -13.50
CA PHE A 109 3.58 -1.49 -14.18
C PHE A 109 2.97 -1.96 -15.50
N CYS A 110 3.09 -3.24 -15.84
CA CYS A 110 2.42 -3.88 -16.98
C CYS A 110 2.72 -3.24 -18.35
N GLY A 111 3.91 -2.63 -18.50
CA GLY A 111 4.29 -1.89 -19.70
C GLY A 111 3.57 -0.56 -19.91
N ARG A 112 2.75 -0.12 -18.96
CA ARG A 112 2.03 1.16 -19.02
C ARG A 112 2.96 2.33 -18.70
N SER A 113 2.78 3.42 -19.41
CA SER A 113 3.49 4.67 -19.14
C SER A 113 3.09 5.24 -17.77
N ASN A 114 4.01 5.94 -17.13
CA ASN A 114 3.68 6.68 -15.93
C ASN A 114 2.78 7.88 -16.28
N CYS A 115 1.61 7.93 -15.70
CA CYS A 115 0.62 9.01 -15.87
C CYS A 115 0.53 9.93 -14.64
N SER A 116 1.31 9.64 -13.56
CA SER A 116 1.41 10.52 -12.40
C SER A 116 2.52 11.56 -12.58
N SER A 117 2.25 12.81 -12.23
CA SER A 117 3.31 13.81 -12.12
C SER A 117 4.23 13.49 -10.96
N ARG A 118 5.53 13.68 -11.15
CA ARG A 118 6.54 13.60 -10.09
C ARG A 118 7.34 14.89 -10.12
N GLU A 119 7.33 15.60 -9.03
CA GLU A 119 8.26 16.71 -8.83
C GLU A 119 9.59 16.15 -8.32
N ILE A 120 10.49 15.85 -9.24
CA ILE A 120 11.77 15.17 -8.95
C ILE A 120 12.64 16.01 -8.00
N THR A 121 12.51 17.33 -8.04
CA THR A 121 13.21 18.24 -7.13
C THR A 121 12.85 18.06 -5.66
N GLU A 122 11.69 17.45 -5.37
CA GLU A 122 11.24 17.15 -4.03
C GLU A 122 11.63 15.74 -3.57
N LEU A 123 12.16 14.92 -4.48
CA LEU A 123 12.56 13.55 -4.16
C LEU A 123 13.94 13.51 -3.51
N ASP A 124 13.98 12.93 -2.32
CA ASP A 124 15.21 12.72 -1.55
C ASP A 124 15.68 11.26 -1.72
N SER A 125 16.77 11.09 -2.45
CA SER A 125 17.36 9.78 -2.75
C SER A 125 17.70 8.98 -1.49
N GLU A 126 18.18 9.63 -0.43
CA GLU A 126 18.49 8.97 0.84
C GLU A 126 17.23 8.48 1.52
N LYS A 127 16.15 9.25 1.52
CA LYS A 127 14.87 8.84 2.08
C LYS A 127 14.25 7.69 1.28
N ILE A 128 14.29 7.76 -0.06
CA ILE A 128 13.83 6.66 -0.92
C ILE A 128 14.62 5.40 -0.62
N SER A 129 15.94 5.48 -0.57
CA SER A 129 16.82 4.38 -0.22
C SER A 129 16.48 3.78 1.14
N HIS A 130 16.28 4.61 2.16
CA HIS A 130 15.86 4.18 3.49
C HIS A 130 14.54 3.40 3.48
N PHE A 131 13.58 3.78 2.62
CA PHE A 131 12.33 3.03 2.51
C PHE A 131 12.50 1.64 1.91
N PHE A 132 13.43 1.45 0.97
CA PHE A 132 13.79 0.12 0.50
C PHE A 132 14.40 -0.73 1.62
N ASP A 133 15.22 -0.11 2.47
CA ASP A 133 15.82 -0.82 3.60
C ASP A 133 14.78 -1.22 4.65
N VAL A 134 13.90 -0.30 5.03
CA VAL A 134 12.95 -0.46 6.14
C VAL A 134 11.69 -1.19 5.71
N PHE A 135 11.09 -0.75 4.61
CA PHE A 135 9.80 -1.24 4.14
C PHE A 135 9.90 -2.24 2.99
N SER A 136 11.04 -2.92 2.87
CA SER A 136 11.13 -4.08 1.98
C SER A 136 9.98 -5.04 2.22
N LYS A 137 9.38 -5.55 1.15
CA LYS A 137 8.35 -6.57 1.25
C LYS A 137 8.85 -7.86 1.92
N ALA A 138 10.16 -8.11 1.88
CA ALA A 138 10.81 -9.21 2.57
C ALA A 138 10.79 -9.06 4.10
N ARG A 139 10.77 -7.83 4.60
CA ARG A 139 10.75 -7.51 6.04
C ARG A 139 9.33 -7.42 6.60
N GLN A 140 8.32 -7.37 5.72
CA GLN A 140 6.92 -7.38 6.11
C GLN A 140 6.52 -8.74 6.69
N GLY A 141 5.80 -8.75 7.81
CA GLY A 141 5.11 -9.93 8.29
C GLY A 141 4.13 -10.47 7.25
N ASN A 142 3.92 -11.78 7.22
CA ASN A 142 2.85 -12.34 6.40
C ASN A 142 1.51 -12.10 7.10
N LEU A 143 0.72 -11.19 6.56
CA LEU A 143 -0.58 -10.78 7.11
C LEU A 143 -1.74 -11.68 6.66
N SER A 144 -1.51 -12.64 5.75
CA SER A 144 -2.59 -13.42 5.14
C SER A 144 -3.43 -14.18 6.15
N SER A 145 -2.81 -14.77 7.18
CA SER A 145 -3.52 -15.47 8.25
C SER A 145 -4.30 -14.53 9.17
N LEU A 146 -3.74 -13.36 9.46
CA LEU A 146 -4.40 -12.34 10.27
C LEU A 146 -5.59 -11.75 9.51
N LEU A 147 -5.44 -11.47 8.22
CA LEU A 147 -6.51 -10.98 7.35
C LEU A 147 -7.66 -11.99 7.21
N LYS A 148 -7.36 -13.31 7.12
CA LYS A 148 -8.38 -14.35 7.08
C LYS A 148 -9.26 -14.38 8.32
N ASN A 149 -8.69 -14.11 9.47
CA ASN A 149 -9.38 -14.12 10.76
C ASN A 149 -9.85 -12.73 11.19
N HIS A 150 -9.66 -11.73 10.33
CA HIS A 150 -10.01 -10.35 10.62
C HIS A 150 -11.53 -10.17 10.64
N THR A 151 -12.08 -9.64 11.74
CA THR A 151 -13.52 -9.53 11.96
C THR A 151 -14.00 -8.10 12.24
N LEU A 152 -13.09 -7.13 12.33
CA LEU A 152 -13.42 -5.83 12.89
C LEU A 152 -13.67 -4.76 11.82
N SER A 153 -12.68 -4.38 11.02
CA SER A 153 -12.83 -3.30 10.05
C SER A 153 -13.07 -3.83 8.64
N PRO A 154 -14.08 -3.35 7.91
CA PRO A 154 -14.23 -3.65 6.49
C PRO A 154 -12.99 -3.23 5.72
N LEU A 155 -12.54 -4.07 4.77
CA LEU A 155 -11.40 -3.77 3.90
C LEU A 155 -11.81 -3.85 2.44
N LEU A 156 -11.61 -2.77 1.69
CA LEU A 156 -11.68 -2.75 0.24
C LEU A 156 -10.30 -2.96 -0.35
N TYR A 157 -10.13 -4.03 -1.09
CA TYR A 157 -8.94 -4.28 -1.89
C TYR A 157 -9.20 -3.89 -3.34
N ILE A 158 -8.38 -3.03 -3.92
CA ILE A 158 -8.52 -2.58 -5.33
C ILE A 158 -7.31 -3.06 -6.13
N SER A 159 -7.54 -3.57 -7.33
CA SER A 159 -6.51 -3.87 -8.33
C SER A 159 -6.93 -3.41 -9.72
N GLY A 160 -5.99 -3.17 -10.61
CA GLY A 160 -6.27 -2.94 -12.01
C GLY A 160 -6.38 -4.25 -12.79
N CYS A 161 -7.23 -4.30 -13.81
CA CYS A 161 -7.47 -5.51 -14.60
C CYS A 161 -6.21 -6.06 -15.29
N ASP A 162 -5.23 -5.21 -15.60
CA ASP A 162 -3.98 -5.61 -16.25
C ASP A 162 -2.89 -6.03 -15.24
N ASP A 163 -3.09 -5.74 -13.94
CA ASP A 163 -2.21 -6.18 -12.86
C ASP A 163 -2.59 -7.56 -12.34
N LEU A 164 -2.40 -8.59 -13.17
CA LEU A 164 -2.85 -9.96 -12.91
C LEU A 164 -2.38 -10.50 -11.57
N LYS A 165 -1.16 -10.13 -11.14
CA LYS A 165 -0.61 -10.56 -9.86
C LYS A 165 -1.44 -10.04 -8.69
N TYR A 166 -1.71 -8.75 -8.66
CA TYR A 166 -2.44 -8.13 -7.55
C TYR A 166 -3.93 -8.40 -7.63
N THR A 167 -4.47 -8.60 -8.84
CA THR A 167 -5.85 -9.12 -9.03
C THR A 167 -6.01 -10.50 -8.40
N LYS A 168 -5.07 -11.41 -8.65
CA LYS A 168 -5.10 -12.74 -8.01
C LYS A 168 -5.01 -12.66 -6.48
N ILE A 169 -4.14 -11.80 -5.96
CA ILE A 169 -4.03 -11.57 -4.51
C ILE A 169 -5.37 -11.08 -3.93
N GLY A 170 -6.00 -10.09 -4.56
CA GLY A 170 -7.29 -9.56 -4.12
C GLY A 170 -8.41 -10.61 -4.13
N GLN A 171 -8.47 -11.43 -5.18
CA GLN A 171 -9.40 -12.56 -5.26
C GLN A 171 -9.21 -13.56 -4.12
N ASP A 172 -7.96 -13.94 -3.84
CA ASP A 172 -7.64 -14.91 -2.78
C ASP A 172 -7.97 -14.37 -1.38
N LEU A 173 -7.71 -13.07 -1.15
CA LEU A 173 -8.06 -12.41 0.09
C LEU A 173 -9.58 -12.33 0.28
N ALA A 174 -10.32 -11.88 -0.72
CA ALA A 174 -11.78 -11.77 -0.66
C ALA A 174 -12.45 -13.15 -0.51
N ALA A 175 -11.94 -14.19 -1.18
CA ALA A 175 -12.44 -15.56 -1.00
C ALA A 175 -12.18 -16.12 0.40
N SER A 176 -11.17 -15.60 1.11
CA SER A 176 -10.75 -16.11 2.42
C SER A 176 -11.36 -15.37 3.61
N CYS A 177 -11.90 -14.17 3.42
CA CYS A 177 -12.43 -13.33 4.50
C CYS A 177 -13.62 -12.49 4.03
N ARG A 178 -14.76 -12.61 4.70
CA ARG A 178 -16.01 -11.87 4.37
C ARG A 178 -15.90 -10.36 4.56
N GLN A 179 -14.96 -9.88 5.37
CA GLN A 179 -14.75 -8.46 5.61
C GLN A 179 -13.92 -7.81 4.49
N ILE A 180 -13.39 -8.61 3.56
CA ILE A 180 -12.60 -8.11 2.45
C ILE A 180 -13.45 -8.14 1.18
N ARG A 181 -13.73 -6.96 0.62
CA ARG A 181 -14.29 -6.77 -0.71
C ARG A 181 -13.16 -6.53 -1.70
N HIS A 182 -13.21 -7.14 -2.87
CA HIS A 182 -12.24 -6.91 -3.94
C HIS A 182 -12.92 -6.32 -5.17
N GLU A 183 -12.37 -5.20 -5.65
CA GLU A 183 -12.82 -4.55 -6.89
C GLU A 183 -11.69 -4.49 -7.91
N ILE A 184 -12.03 -4.83 -9.16
CA ILE A 184 -11.09 -4.83 -10.29
C ILE A 184 -11.43 -3.66 -11.19
N ILE A 185 -10.53 -2.67 -11.24
CA ILE A 185 -10.76 -1.47 -12.05
C ILE A 185 -10.39 -1.75 -13.51
N PRO A 186 -11.34 -1.55 -14.44
CA PRO A 186 -11.09 -1.75 -15.87
C PRO A 186 -10.08 -0.73 -16.41
N ASN A 187 -9.38 -1.09 -17.49
CA ASN A 187 -8.41 -0.23 -18.16
C ASN A 187 -7.30 0.32 -17.24
N ALA A 188 -6.95 -0.39 -16.19
CA ALA A 188 -5.92 -0.02 -15.25
C ALA A 188 -4.95 -1.18 -14.99
N GLY A 189 -3.67 -0.85 -14.81
CA GLY A 189 -2.62 -1.72 -14.29
C GLY A 189 -2.38 -1.44 -12.79
N HIS A 190 -1.10 -1.33 -12.40
CA HIS A 190 -0.75 -1.15 -10.99
C HIS A 190 -1.08 0.27 -10.45
N ARG A 191 -1.03 1.29 -11.31
CA ARG A 191 -1.26 2.70 -10.93
C ARG A 191 -2.74 3.09 -11.03
N VAL A 192 -3.62 2.25 -10.50
CA VAL A 192 -5.08 2.38 -10.59
C VAL A 192 -5.60 3.83 -10.38
N PRO A 193 -5.19 4.56 -9.31
CA PRO A 193 -5.75 5.90 -9.04
C PRO A 193 -5.47 6.94 -10.14
N TRP A 194 -4.46 6.70 -10.97
CA TRP A 194 -4.07 7.60 -12.06
C TRP A 194 -4.47 7.06 -13.43
N GLU A 195 -4.57 5.74 -13.60
CA GLU A 195 -4.83 5.10 -14.87
C GLU A 195 -6.34 5.04 -15.21
N ASN A 196 -7.20 4.96 -14.19
CA ASN A 196 -8.65 5.10 -14.35
C ASN A 196 -9.26 5.73 -13.10
N GLN A 197 -9.09 7.04 -12.99
CA GLN A 197 -9.49 7.83 -11.82
C GLN A 197 -10.99 7.77 -11.55
N ASP A 198 -11.81 7.88 -12.58
CA ASP A 198 -13.28 7.93 -12.43
C ASP A 198 -13.82 6.63 -11.83
N ALA A 199 -13.41 5.48 -12.37
CA ALA A 199 -13.82 4.20 -11.85
C ALA A 199 -13.26 3.96 -10.44
N PHE A 200 -12.02 4.37 -10.17
CA PHE A 200 -11.42 4.29 -8.85
C PHE A 200 -12.20 5.10 -7.81
N ILE A 201 -12.51 6.37 -8.10
CA ILE A 201 -13.26 7.25 -7.21
C ILE A 201 -14.67 6.69 -6.97
N SER A 202 -15.32 6.16 -7.99
CA SER A 202 -16.63 5.55 -7.86
C SER A 202 -16.65 4.42 -6.85
N GLU A 203 -15.71 3.44 -6.95
CA GLU A 203 -15.64 2.30 -6.03
C GLU A 203 -15.25 2.72 -4.61
N VAL A 204 -14.35 3.67 -4.48
CA VAL A 204 -13.97 4.25 -3.19
C VAL A 204 -15.16 4.92 -2.52
N SER A 205 -15.94 5.72 -3.27
CA SER A 205 -17.12 6.42 -2.73
C SER A 205 -18.19 5.43 -2.26
N VAL A 206 -18.49 4.42 -3.06
CA VAL A 206 -19.45 3.35 -2.67
C VAL A 206 -19.01 2.65 -1.39
N PHE A 207 -17.73 2.36 -1.25
CA PHE A 207 -17.20 1.74 -0.03
C PHE A 207 -17.34 2.67 1.18
N ILE A 208 -16.93 3.93 1.05
CA ILE A 208 -17.02 4.94 2.11
C ILE A 208 -18.46 5.06 2.60
N ASP A 209 -19.42 5.22 1.69
CA ASP A 209 -20.84 5.32 2.03
C ASP A 209 -21.33 4.06 2.77
N SER A 210 -20.84 2.88 2.40
CA SER A 210 -21.21 1.62 3.03
C SER A 210 -20.71 1.45 4.47
N VAL A 211 -19.64 2.14 4.85
CA VAL A 211 -19.04 2.05 6.20
C VAL A 211 -19.43 3.19 7.11
N LEU A 212 -19.77 4.38 6.56
CA LEU A 212 -20.18 5.54 7.35
C LEU A 212 -21.69 5.60 7.64
N ASN A 213 -22.51 4.90 6.84
CA ASN A 213 -23.97 4.88 6.99
C ASN A 213 -24.49 3.63 7.74
N LYS A 214 -23.64 2.99 8.52
CA LYS A 214 -23.99 1.92 9.46
C LYS A 214 -24.19 2.51 10.84
#